data_c07e12a696e476a01e0ad073f0bf67a6
#
_entry.id   c07e12a696e476a01e0ad073f0bf67a6
#
_cell.length_a   1.000
_cell.length_b   1.000
_cell.length_c   1.000
_cell.angle_alpha   90.00
_cell.angle_beta   90.00
_cell.angle_gamma   90.00
#
_symmetry.space_group_name_H-M   'P 1'
#
loop_
_entity.id
_entity.type
_entity.pdbx_description
1 polymer ?
#
loop_
_entity_poly.entity_id
_entity_poly.type
_entity_poly.pdbx_seq_one_letter_code
_entity_poly.pdbx_strand_id
1 'polypeptide(L)'
;MRIALVTDYYLPTLGGVQTAVRSLAEALTTAGHEVTVFCPDDPAGPWHDPARHDPAAHDPAGHDSAAGHDTAADGSPAAAHDPATAPGPTVVGLPVARAFRPDGYPFAWSPRRVRAVLRRAFAARGVEVVHTHSEMFAALGGIRAAQDLGLPVVHTMHGRIDVYTRNVLPLPALTTVLLARLHAAQVDHRGIRVGADTPYTRTRTARRMWRVMLAQSRASDHVLVPSRHFADKLVDRGVRTPVSVLTNGIEPAVLDALGPARERTRQPDEPLRVLWVGRLSPEKRPEVLVAAARSFPPGTVVDVLGDGVSRAAVARAAAGGPVTLHGSTPHPRVLEMMRRAHVLVSSSSGFDNQPMVMLEAVATGLPVVHCDPDLAEVVPDGGGFTTPTPDAAGIVATIRHLHDDPAALTAASRALVAARGRVEQRVDELVDVYASVLRPSRTS
;
A
#
# COMPACT_ATOMS: atom_id res chain seq x y z
N MET A 1 -13.03 13.91 -14.53
CA MET A 1 -11.59 14.00 -14.93
C MET A 1 -11.14 12.67 -15.49
N ARG A 2 -10.21 12.68 -16.45
CA ARG A 2 -9.52 11.49 -16.96
C ARG A 2 -8.19 11.35 -16.22
N ILE A 3 -8.12 10.34 -15.36
CA ILE A 3 -7.06 10.16 -14.36
C ILE A 3 -6.23 8.93 -14.74
N ALA A 4 -4.90 9.09 -14.83
CA ALA A 4 -3.97 7.98 -14.98
C ALA A 4 -3.34 7.64 -13.62
N LEU A 5 -3.63 6.48 -13.06
CA LEU A 5 -2.93 5.93 -11.90
C LEU A 5 -1.77 5.06 -12.39
N VAL A 6 -0.54 5.40 -12.04
CA VAL A 6 0.65 4.64 -12.46
C VAL A 6 1.32 4.04 -11.23
N THR A 7 1.42 2.72 -11.19
CA THR A 7 1.97 1.99 -10.05
C THR A 7 2.92 0.88 -10.45
N ASP A 8 3.92 0.60 -9.63
CA ASP A 8 4.79 -0.58 -9.79
C ASP A 8 4.20 -1.84 -9.16
N TYR A 9 3.13 -1.72 -8.37
CA TYR A 9 2.49 -2.82 -7.65
C TYR A 9 0.98 -2.76 -7.81
N TYR A 10 0.38 -3.81 -8.36
CA TYR A 10 -1.07 -3.93 -8.51
C TYR A 10 -1.53 -5.38 -8.41
N LEU A 11 -2.85 -5.60 -8.52
CA LEU A 11 -3.45 -6.94 -8.54
C LEU A 11 -2.88 -7.80 -9.69
N PRO A 12 -2.91 -9.13 -9.52
CA PRO A 12 -3.52 -9.92 -8.45
C PRO A 12 -2.63 -10.13 -7.23
N THR A 13 -1.46 -9.48 -7.17
CA THR A 13 -0.59 -9.58 -5.99
C THR A 13 -1.20 -8.83 -4.80
N LEU A 14 -1.10 -9.42 -3.60
CA LEU A 14 -1.66 -8.85 -2.39
C LEU A 14 -0.60 -8.05 -1.61
N GLY A 15 -0.98 -6.88 -1.14
CA GLY A 15 -0.15 -6.00 -0.33
C GLY A 15 -0.83 -4.66 -0.06
N GLY A 16 -0.32 -3.91 0.91
CA GLY A 16 -0.94 -2.65 1.32
C GLY A 16 -1.06 -1.61 0.20
N VAL A 17 -0.01 -1.46 -0.63
CA VAL A 17 -0.02 -0.52 -1.76
C VAL A 17 -1.02 -0.96 -2.84
N GLN A 18 -1.03 -2.24 -3.18
CA GLN A 18 -1.96 -2.81 -4.17
C GLN A 18 -3.41 -2.58 -3.76
N THR A 19 -3.72 -2.88 -2.49
CA THR A 19 -5.06 -2.66 -1.93
C THR A 19 -5.41 -1.17 -1.94
N ALA A 20 -4.52 -0.29 -1.49
CA ALA A 20 -4.76 1.15 -1.47
C ALA A 20 -5.00 1.74 -2.87
N VAL A 21 -4.20 1.34 -3.88
CA VAL A 21 -4.36 1.82 -5.26
C VAL A 21 -5.66 1.28 -5.89
N ARG A 22 -6.03 0.03 -5.60
CA ARG A 22 -7.30 -0.54 -6.06
C ARG A 22 -8.47 0.22 -5.46
N SER A 23 -8.52 0.34 -4.13
CA SER A 23 -9.56 1.09 -3.41
C SER A 23 -9.72 2.49 -3.97
N LEU A 24 -8.59 3.16 -4.22
CA LEU A 24 -8.59 4.51 -4.79
C LEU A 24 -9.16 4.53 -6.20
N ALA A 25 -8.76 3.59 -7.08
CA ALA A 25 -9.25 3.51 -8.45
C ALA A 25 -10.76 3.26 -8.50
N GLU A 26 -11.26 2.34 -7.69
CA GLU A 26 -12.68 2.01 -7.59
C GLU A 26 -13.48 3.20 -7.04
N ALA A 27 -13.00 3.85 -6.01
CA ALA A 27 -13.66 5.00 -5.39
C ALA A 27 -13.73 6.21 -6.34
N LEU A 28 -12.65 6.52 -7.07
CA LEU A 28 -12.64 7.57 -8.09
C LEU A 28 -13.59 7.25 -9.26
N THR A 29 -13.66 5.98 -9.68
CA THR A 29 -14.59 5.56 -10.74
C THR A 29 -16.03 5.69 -10.28
N THR A 30 -16.33 5.30 -9.04
CA THR A 30 -17.66 5.47 -8.43
C THR A 30 -18.04 6.95 -8.30
N ALA A 31 -17.07 7.83 -8.06
CA ALA A 31 -17.26 9.28 -8.07
C ALA A 31 -17.43 9.90 -9.47
N GLY A 32 -17.52 9.08 -10.52
CA GLY A 32 -17.77 9.52 -11.90
C GLY A 32 -16.53 10.00 -12.65
N HIS A 33 -15.32 9.62 -12.23
CA HIS A 33 -14.09 9.88 -12.96
C HIS A 33 -13.73 8.73 -13.90
N GLU A 34 -13.13 9.04 -15.03
CA GLU A 34 -12.56 8.05 -15.95
C GLU A 34 -11.15 7.68 -15.47
N VAL A 35 -10.99 6.47 -14.93
CA VAL A 35 -9.75 6.03 -14.31
C VAL A 35 -9.08 4.94 -15.10
N THR A 36 -7.82 5.15 -15.46
CA THR A 36 -6.96 4.11 -16.06
C THR A 36 -5.78 3.80 -15.14
N VAL A 37 -5.65 2.53 -14.75
CA VAL A 37 -4.53 2.04 -13.94
C VAL A 37 -3.47 1.44 -14.86
N PHE A 38 -2.25 1.98 -14.79
CA PHE A 38 -1.09 1.48 -15.51
C PHE A 38 -0.16 0.75 -14.54
N CYS A 39 0.04 -0.54 -14.73
CA CYS A 39 0.85 -1.38 -13.84
C CYS A 39 1.67 -2.42 -14.62
N PRO A 40 2.80 -2.91 -14.07
CA PRO A 40 3.54 -4.00 -14.68
C PRO A 40 2.66 -5.22 -14.91
N ASP A 41 2.66 -5.75 -16.12
CA ASP A 41 1.95 -6.96 -16.48
C ASP A 41 2.89 -7.95 -17.16
N ASP A 42 2.78 -9.23 -16.80
CA ASP A 42 3.46 -10.33 -17.46
C ASP A 42 2.41 -11.33 -17.97
N PRO A 43 2.02 -11.23 -19.25
CA PRO A 43 0.99 -12.09 -19.82
C PRO A 43 1.30 -13.60 -19.74
N ALA A 44 2.56 -13.97 -19.57
CA ALA A 44 3.00 -15.36 -19.38
C ALA A 44 3.22 -15.74 -17.91
N GLY A 45 2.99 -14.82 -17.00
CA GLY A 45 3.22 -15.01 -15.57
C GLY A 45 1.96 -15.44 -14.80
N PRO A 46 2.14 -15.98 -13.60
CA PRO A 46 1.01 -16.39 -12.75
C PRO A 46 0.17 -15.22 -12.23
N TRP A 47 0.59 -14.00 -12.51
CA TRP A 47 -0.02 -12.75 -12.03
C TRP A 47 -0.85 -12.05 -13.12
N HIS A 48 -0.95 -12.62 -14.32
CA HIS A 48 -1.77 -12.07 -15.41
C HIS A 48 -3.25 -12.43 -15.21
N ASP A 49 -4.12 -11.43 -15.30
CA ASP A 49 -5.57 -11.61 -15.31
C ASP A 49 -6.13 -11.03 -16.62
N PRO A 50 -6.39 -11.88 -17.63
CA PRO A 50 -6.84 -11.43 -18.96
C PRO A 50 -8.22 -10.74 -18.93
N ALA A 51 -9.05 -11.03 -17.92
CA ALA A 51 -10.38 -10.41 -17.79
C ALA A 51 -10.32 -8.93 -17.37
N ARG A 52 -9.18 -8.49 -16.86
CA ARG A 52 -8.98 -7.12 -16.36
C ARG A 52 -8.14 -6.23 -17.26
N HIS A 53 -7.55 -6.79 -18.34
CA HIS A 53 -6.63 -6.06 -19.22
C HIS A 53 -7.29 -5.68 -20.53
N ASP A 54 -7.06 -4.43 -20.94
CA ASP A 54 -7.45 -3.93 -22.26
C ASP A 54 -6.51 -4.50 -23.33
N PRO A 55 -6.98 -5.42 -24.21
CA PRO A 55 -6.15 -6.04 -25.24
C PRO A 55 -5.66 -5.04 -26.31
N ALA A 56 -6.36 -3.92 -26.51
CA ALA A 56 -5.98 -2.92 -27.50
C ALA A 56 -4.75 -2.09 -27.09
N ALA A 57 -4.33 -2.16 -25.84
CA ALA A 57 -3.16 -1.42 -25.34
C ALA A 57 -1.81 -2.10 -25.67
N HIS A 58 -1.82 -3.33 -26.18
CA HIS A 58 -0.62 -4.18 -26.35
C HIS A 58 -0.11 -4.30 -27.79
N ASP A 59 -0.71 -3.61 -28.78
CA ASP A 59 -0.21 -3.66 -30.15
C ASP A 59 0.92 -2.62 -30.38
N PRO A 60 2.21 -3.03 -30.35
CA PRO A 60 3.33 -2.12 -30.57
C PRO A 60 3.70 -1.97 -32.06
N ALA A 61 3.02 -2.67 -32.96
CA ALA A 61 3.28 -2.61 -34.39
C ALA A 61 1.94 -2.75 -35.12
N GLY A 62 1.46 -1.62 -35.64
CA GLY A 62 0.36 -1.65 -36.62
C GLY A 62 0.69 -2.56 -37.77
N HIS A 63 0.26 -3.79 -37.71
CA HIS A 63 0.09 -4.65 -38.90
C HIS A 63 -1.37 -4.61 -39.29
N ASP A 64 -1.62 -3.85 -40.39
CA ASP A 64 -2.82 -4.01 -41.18
C ASP A 64 -3.01 -5.49 -41.54
N SER A 65 -3.99 -6.13 -40.99
CA SER A 65 -4.57 -7.34 -41.50
C SER A 65 -6.08 -7.17 -41.65
N ALA A 66 -6.43 -6.63 -42.81
CA ALA A 66 -7.78 -6.76 -43.34
C ALA A 66 -8.07 -8.23 -43.61
N ALA A 67 -8.99 -8.83 -42.89
CA ALA A 67 -9.70 -10.03 -43.31
C ALA A 67 -11.10 -9.96 -42.73
N GLY A 68 -12.05 -9.64 -43.59
CA GLY A 68 -13.46 -9.66 -43.28
C GLY A 68 -13.98 -11.07 -43.07
N HIS A 69 -14.90 -11.18 -42.11
CA HIS A 69 -15.98 -12.18 -42.17
C HIS A 69 -17.26 -11.57 -41.62
N ASP A 70 -18.19 -11.39 -42.55
CA ASP A 70 -19.61 -11.19 -42.30
C ASP A 70 -20.18 -12.38 -41.53
N THR A 71 -20.89 -12.12 -40.42
CA THR A 71 -22.02 -12.96 -40.02
C THR A 71 -23.08 -12.12 -39.29
N ALA A 72 -24.29 -12.41 -39.74
CA ALA A 72 -25.57 -11.79 -39.60
C ALA A 72 -25.99 -11.31 -38.21
N ALA A 73 -26.78 -10.24 -38.22
CA ALA A 73 -27.60 -9.71 -37.16
C ALA A 73 -28.62 -10.73 -36.64
N ASP A 74 -28.72 -10.86 -35.32
CA ASP A 74 -29.94 -11.30 -34.67
C ASP A 74 -30.33 -10.26 -33.61
N GLY A 75 -31.52 -9.75 -33.75
CA GLY A 75 -32.10 -8.72 -32.94
C GLY A 75 -32.65 -9.30 -31.65
N SER A 76 -32.14 -8.83 -30.53
CA SER A 76 -32.73 -9.04 -29.21
C SER A 76 -32.88 -7.68 -28.48
N PRO A 77 -33.99 -7.45 -27.74
CA PRO A 77 -34.37 -6.13 -27.29
C PRO A 77 -33.49 -5.62 -26.16
N ALA A 78 -33.34 -4.30 -26.11
CA ALA A 78 -32.60 -3.54 -25.13
C ALA A 78 -32.86 -4.03 -23.69
N ALA A 79 -31.82 -4.61 -23.08
CA ALA A 79 -31.82 -4.87 -21.66
C ALA A 79 -31.78 -3.56 -20.88
N ALA A 80 -32.68 -3.43 -19.95
CA ALA A 80 -32.76 -2.33 -18.99
C ALA A 80 -31.40 -2.16 -18.28
N HIS A 81 -30.91 -0.92 -18.18
CA HIS A 81 -29.72 -0.57 -17.41
C HIS A 81 -29.95 -0.92 -15.93
N ASP A 82 -29.28 -1.95 -15.47
CA ASP A 82 -29.15 -2.27 -14.06
C ASP A 82 -28.06 -1.34 -13.47
N PRO A 83 -28.36 -0.50 -12.47
CA PRO A 83 -27.39 0.43 -11.90
C PRO A 83 -26.25 -0.28 -11.12
N ALA A 84 -26.25 -1.61 -11.03
CA ALA A 84 -25.22 -2.40 -10.36
C ALA A 84 -23.97 -2.70 -11.23
N THR A 85 -23.90 -2.26 -12.50
CA THR A 85 -22.78 -2.50 -13.40
C THR A 85 -22.16 -1.21 -13.95
N ALA A 86 -21.74 -0.31 -13.08
CA ALA A 86 -20.80 0.72 -13.50
C ALA A 86 -19.47 0.03 -13.90
N PRO A 87 -18.90 0.32 -15.10
CA PRO A 87 -17.64 -0.26 -15.49
C PRO A 87 -16.56 0.11 -14.49
N GLY A 88 -15.83 -0.89 -13.98
CA GLY A 88 -14.68 -0.67 -13.09
C GLY A 88 -13.54 0.10 -13.77
N PRO A 89 -12.48 0.46 -13.05
CA PRO A 89 -11.33 1.16 -13.63
C PRO A 89 -10.69 0.31 -14.75
N THR A 90 -10.30 0.96 -15.85
CA THR A 90 -9.56 0.30 -16.95
C THR A 90 -8.14 -0.03 -16.47
N VAL A 91 -7.65 -1.24 -16.73
CA VAL A 91 -6.27 -1.65 -16.39
C VAL A 91 -5.46 -1.84 -17.68
N VAL A 92 -4.26 -1.23 -17.72
CA VAL A 92 -3.34 -1.30 -18.85
C VAL A 92 -1.99 -1.84 -18.38
N GLY A 93 -1.55 -2.94 -18.98
CA GLY A 93 -0.29 -3.59 -18.68
C GLY A 93 0.92 -2.81 -19.20
N LEU A 94 1.96 -2.69 -18.37
CA LEU A 94 3.26 -2.13 -18.74
C LEU A 94 4.27 -3.25 -18.99
N PRO A 95 5.23 -3.05 -19.93
CA PRO A 95 6.23 -4.06 -20.25
C PRO A 95 7.15 -4.35 -19.06
N VAL A 96 7.36 -5.64 -18.77
CA VAL A 96 8.17 -6.14 -17.66
C VAL A 96 9.47 -6.79 -18.10
N ALA A 97 10.46 -6.80 -17.20
CA ALA A 97 11.65 -7.63 -17.35
C ALA A 97 11.40 -9.01 -16.74
N ARG A 98 11.59 -10.06 -17.55
CA ARG A 98 11.36 -11.44 -17.10
C ARG A 98 12.47 -11.99 -16.20
N ALA A 99 13.69 -11.46 -16.31
CA ALA A 99 14.90 -12.03 -15.68
C ALA A 99 15.11 -11.67 -14.21
N PHE A 100 14.44 -10.62 -13.70
CA PHE A 100 14.64 -10.16 -12.33
C PHE A 100 13.29 -9.77 -11.70
N ARG A 101 12.91 -10.48 -10.66
CA ARG A 101 11.66 -10.28 -9.94
C ARG A 101 11.94 -10.14 -8.45
N PRO A 102 12.23 -8.93 -7.98
CA PRO A 102 12.40 -8.70 -6.54
C PRO A 102 11.09 -9.06 -5.82
N ASP A 103 11.19 -9.82 -4.74
CA ASP A 103 10.02 -10.37 -4.02
C ASP A 103 9.03 -11.19 -4.88
N GLY A 104 9.45 -11.69 -6.05
CA GLY A 104 8.59 -12.43 -6.97
C GLY A 104 7.64 -11.56 -7.80
N TYR A 105 7.63 -10.24 -7.64
CA TYR A 105 6.75 -9.35 -8.40
C TYR A 105 7.27 -9.05 -9.80
N PRO A 106 6.36 -8.88 -10.79
CA PRO A 106 6.74 -8.35 -12.09
C PRO A 106 7.28 -6.93 -11.94
N PHE A 107 8.30 -6.58 -12.69
CA PHE A 107 9.01 -5.31 -12.52
C PHE A 107 9.26 -4.60 -13.85
N ALA A 108 8.94 -3.32 -13.93
CA ALA A 108 9.13 -2.52 -15.13
C ALA A 108 10.57 -1.99 -15.21
N TRP A 109 11.48 -2.75 -15.84
CA TRP A 109 12.93 -2.44 -15.83
C TRP A 109 13.38 -1.30 -16.72
N SER A 110 12.63 -0.95 -17.74
CA SER A 110 13.06 0.04 -18.71
C SER A 110 12.24 1.33 -18.59
N PRO A 111 12.67 2.32 -17.78
CA PRO A 111 11.96 3.59 -17.66
C PRO A 111 11.73 4.29 -19.00
N ARG A 112 12.66 4.11 -19.97
CA ARG A 112 12.52 4.69 -21.32
C ARG A 112 11.39 4.05 -22.12
N ARG A 113 11.25 2.70 -22.07
CA ARG A 113 10.14 1.98 -22.73
C ARG A 113 8.82 2.31 -22.06
N VAL A 114 8.78 2.25 -20.73
CA VAL A 114 7.60 2.62 -19.92
C VAL A 114 7.14 4.03 -20.27
N ARG A 115 8.07 5.02 -20.27
CA ARG A 115 7.78 6.42 -20.67
C ARG A 115 7.17 6.48 -22.07
N ALA A 116 7.74 5.77 -23.06
CA ALA A 116 7.23 5.80 -24.44
C ALA A 116 5.82 5.22 -24.56
N VAL A 117 5.52 4.12 -23.85
CA VAL A 117 4.19 3.52 -23.79
C VAL A 117 3.21 4.48 -23.10
N LEU A 118 3.54 4.96 -21.91
CA LEU A 118 2.68 5.85 -21.14
C LEU A 118 2.40 7.16 -21.87
N ARG A 119 3.41 7.78 -22.51
CA ARG A 119 3.22 9.02 -23.27
C ARG A 119 2.18 8.85 -24.38
N ARG A 120 2.23 7.75 -25.12
CA ARG A 120 1.24 7.43 -26.15
C ARG A 120 -0.15 7.18 -25.57
N ALA A 121 -0.20 6.38 -24.50
CA ALA A 121 -1.46 6.04 -23.84
C ALA A 121 -2.13 7.27 -23.19
N PHE A 122 -1.36 8.16 -22.55
CA PHE A 122 -1.89 9.40 -21.97
C PHE A 122 -2.48 10.31 -23.04
N ALA A 123 -1.75 10.51 -24.16
CA ALA A 123 -2.25 11.32 -25.27
C ALA A 123 -3.52 10.71 -25.91
N ALA A 124 -3.51 9.41 -26.17
CA ALA A 124 -4.66 8.73 -26.80
C ALA A 124 -5.92 8.75 -25.94
N ARG A 125 -5.77 8.68 -24.62
CA ARG A 125 -6.87 8.71 -23.64
C ARG A 125 -7.24 10.12 -23.16
N GLY A 126 -6.51 11.13 -23.61
CA GLY A 126 -6.73 12.53 -23.18
C GLY A 126 -6.59 12.72 -21.67
N VAL A 127 -5.61 12.05 -21.06
CA VAL A 127 -5.35 12.14 -19.59
C VAL A 127 -5.18 13.59 -19.18
N GLU A 128 -5.79 13.97 -18.06
CA GLU A 128 -5.74 15.32 -17.51
C GLU A 128 -4.81 15.42 -16.31
N VAL A 129 -4.72 14.37 -15.49
CA VAL A 129 -3.82 14.30 -14.33
C VAL A 129 -3.18 12.92 -14.23
N VAL A 130 -1.91 12.89 -13.89
CA VAL A 130 -1.15 11.66 -13.67
C VAL A 130 -0.87 11.53 -12.18
N HIS A 131 -1.34 10.44 -11.57
CA HIS A 131 -1.08 10.12 -10.18
C HIS A 131 -0.19 8.89 -10.10
N THR A 132 1.01 9.06 -9.60
CA THR A 132 2.01 7.99 -9.48
C THR A 132 2.07 7.44 -8.06
N HIS A 133 2.21 6.12 -7.95
CA HIS A 133 2.35 5.40 -6.69
C HIS A 133 3.64 4.59 -6.71
N SER A 134 4.40 4.61 -5.64
CA SER A 134 5.74 4.00 -5.54
C SER A 134 6.89 4.87 -6.08
N GLU A 135 8.12 4.46 -5.76
CA GLU A 135 9.35 5.17 -6.12
C GLU A 135 10.20 4.37 -7.14
N MET A 136 9.54 3.49 -7.92
CA MET A 136 10.21 2.60 -8.87
C MET A 136 9.98 3.02 -10.33
N PHE A 137 10.27 2.16 -11.26
CA PHE A 137 10.42 2.55 -12.67
C PHE A 137 9.12 2.82 -13.42
N ALA A 138 7.98 2.22 -13.01
CA ALA A 138 6.70 2.57 -13.59
C ALA A 138 6.33 4.01 -13.23
N ALA A 139 6.43 4.36 -11.95
CA ALA A 139 6.19 5.72 -11.47
C ALA A 139 7.14 6.74 -12.13
N LEU A 140 8.45 6.44 -12.23
CA LEU A 140 9.40 7.30 -12.94
C LEU A 140 9.05 7.50 -14.42
N GLY A 141 8.66 6.43 -15.09
CA GLY A 141 8.17 6.47 -16.47
C GLY A 141 6.93 7.34 -16.61
N GLY A 142 6.01 7.26 -15.65
CA GLY A 142 4.79 8.06 -15.55
C GLY A 142 5.08 9.55 -15.37
N ILE A 143 5.93 9.90 -14.40
CA ILE A 143 6.37 11.29 -14.18
C ILE A 143 6.98 11.87 -15.46
N ARG A 144 7.89 11.13 -16.12
CA ARG A 144 8.54 11.61 -17.34
C ARG A 144 7.57 11.72 -18.52
N ALA A 145 6.63 10.79 -18.66
CA ALA A 145 5.62 10.85 -19.70
C ALA A 145 4.66 12.05 -19.51
N ALA A 146 4.27 12.31 -18.25
CA ALA A 146 3.47 13.48 -17.90
C ALA A 146 4.19 14.78 -18.21
N GLN A 147 5.46 14.92 -17.82
CA GLN A 147 6.29 16.09 -18.11
C GLN A 147 6.44 16.34 -19.61
N ASP A 148 6.57 15.28 -20.45
CA ASP A 148 6.63 15.42 -21.90
C ASP A 148 5.35 15.99 -22.53
N LEU A 149 4.22 15.79 -21.87
CA LEU A 149 2.90 16.22 -22.33
C LEU A 149 2.40 17.48 -21.59
N GLY A 150 3.17 18.02 -20.66
CA GLY A 150 2.75 19.15 -19.83
C GLY A 150 1.61 18.83 -18.88
N LEU A 151 1.45 17.54 -18.48
CA LEU A 151 0.41 17.12 -17.56
C LEU A 151 0.87 17.25 -16.11
N PRO A 152 -0.01 17.68 -15.20
CA PRO A 152 0.30 17.73 -13.78
C PRO A 152 0.49 16.33 -13.19
N VAL A 153 1.41 16.24 -12.21
CA VAL A 153 1.78 15.01 -11.52
C VAL A 153 1.47 15.13 -10.04
N VAL A 154 0.62 14.24 -9.55
CA VAL A 154 0.47 13.96 -8.12
C VAL A 154 1.24 12.68 -7.81
N HIS A 155 1.93 12.63 -6.68
CA HIS A 155 2.73 11.47 -6.29
C HIS A 155 2.42 11.02 -4.87
N THR A 156 1.91 9.79 -4.70
CA THR A 156 1.72 9.19 -3.37
C THR A 156 2.92 8.36 -2.95
N MET A 157 3.53 8.73 -1.82
CA MET A 157 4.57 7.94 -1.15
C MET A 157 3.95 7.04 -0.09
N HIS A 158 3.80 5.75 -0.38
CA HIS A 158 3.16 4.80 0.52
C HIS A 158 4.07 4.33 1.67
N GLY A 159 5.39 4.29 1.45
CA GLY A 159 6.29 3.67 2.39
C GLY A 159 7.73 4.18 2.37
N ARG A 160 8.53 3.63 3.26
CA ARG A 160 9.95 3.93 3.45
C ARG A 160 10.82 3.07 2.54
N ILE A 161 11.11 3.56 1.31
CA ILE A 161 11.98 2.86 0.35
C ILE A 161 13.39 2.57 0.91
N ASP A 162 13.88 3.38 1.83
CA ASP A 162 15.17 3.17 2.48
C ASP A 162 15.21 1.92 3.36
N VAL A 163 14.10 1.59 4.01
CA VAL A 163 13.95 0.37 4.81
C VAL A 163 13.71 -0.83 3.91
N TYR A 164 12.79 -0.69 2.93
CA TYR A 164 12.50 -1.74 1.97
C TYR A 164 13.76 -2.21 1.21
N THR A 165 14.50 -1.27 0.61
CA THR A 165 15.69 -1.63 -0.17
C THR A 165 16.80 -2.26 0.67
N ARG A 166 16.91 -1.89 1.94
CA ARG A 166 17.88 -2.49 2.86
C ARG A 166 17.55 -3.94 3.17
N ASN A 167 16.27 -4.28 3.32
CA ASN A 167 15.82 -5.58 3.80
C ASN A 167 15.53 -6.58 2.68
N VAL A 168 15.16 -6.10 1.49
CA VAL A 168 14.68 -6.93 0.37
C VAL A 168 15.75 -7.11 -0.70
N LEU A 169 16.54 -6.07 -0.98
CA LEU A 169 17.51 -6.16 -2.08
C LEU A 169 18.81 -6.87 -1.65
N PRO A 170 19.34 -7.75 -2.50
CA PRO A 170 20.66 -8.35 -2.27
C PRO A 170 21.75 -7.27 -2.33
N LEU A 171 22.79 -7.38 -1.51
CA LEU A 171 23.90 -6.44 -1.46
C LEU A 171 23.46 -4.96 -1.45
N PRO A 172 22.68 -4.51 -0.46
CA PRO A 172 22.01 -3.20 -0.49
C PRO A 172 22.96 -2.02 -0.64
N ALA A 173 24.21 -2.15 -0.22
CA ALA A 173 25.24 -1.13 -0.42
C ALA A 173 25.52 -0.86 -1.91
N LEU A 174 25.51 -1.89 -2.75
CA LEU A 174 25.76 -1.83 -4.19
C LEU A 174 24.48 -1.54 -4.97
N THR A 175 23.43 -2.28 -4.70
CA THR A 175 22.14 -2.17 -5.44
C THR A 175 21.51 -0.80 -5.29
N THR A 176 21.58 -0.18 -4.11
CA THR A 176 21.08 1.18 -3.93
C THR A 176 21.93 2.24 -4.67
N VAL A 177 23.23 2.01 -4.94
CA VAL A 177 24.03 2.89 -5.81
C VAL A 177 23.50 2.82 -7.23
N LEU A 178 23.26 1.59 -7.73
CA LEU A 178 22.75 1.39 -9.08
C LEU A 178 21.36 2.01 -9.23
N LEU A 179 20.45 1.74 -8.30
CA LEU A 179 19.10 2.32 -8.30
C LEU A 179 19.13 3.84 -8.29
N ALA A 180 19.95 4.45 -7.41
CA ALA A 180 20.05 5.91 -7.33
C ALA A 180 20.64 6.52 -8.61
N ARG A 181 21.57 5.84 -9.28
CA ARG A 181 22.09 6.28 -10.59
C ARG A 181 21.05 6.19 -11.69
N LEU A 182 20.32 5.08 -11.77
CA LEU A 182 19.25 4.90 -12.73
C LEU A 182 18.12 5.93 -12.51
N HIS A 183 17.79 6.19 -11.26
CA HIS A 183 16.80 7.21 -10.88
C HIS A 183 17.31 8.61 -11.26
N ALA A 184 18.58 8.95 -10.96
CA ALA A 184 19.17 10.25 -11.30
C ALA A 184 19.29 10.49 -12.81
N ALA A 185 19.27 9.44 -13.62
CA ALA A 185 19.19 9.55 -15.08
C ALA A 185 17.77 9.93 -15.58
N GLN A 186 16.75 9.83 -14.74
CA GLN A 186 15.36 10.15 -15.07
C GLN A 186 14.89 11.47 -14.45
N VAL A 187 15.23 11.72 -13.20
CA VAL A 187 14.87 12.95 -12.47
C VAL A 187 16.09 13.61 -11.86
N ASP A 188 16.06 14.94 -11.72
CA ASP A 188 17.19 15.70 -11.26
C ASP A 188 17.43 15.58 -9.75
N HIS A 189 18.65 15.16 -9.37
CA HIS A 189 19.13 15.04 -7.99
C HIS A 189 20.02 16.20 -7.54
N ARG A 190 20.27 17.20 -8.40
CA ARG A 190 21.22 18.29 -8.11
C ARG A 190 20.77 19.09 -6.90
N GLY A 191 21.71 19.43 -6.03
CA GLY A 191 21.45 20.24 -4.84
C GLY A 191 20.72 19.52 -3.69
N ILE A 192 20.24 18.28 -3.88
CA ILE A 192 19.61 17.53 -2.79
C ILE A 192 20.69 16.91 -1.92
N ARG A 193 20.74 17.34 -0.66
CA ARG A 193 21.65 16.83 0.36
C ARG A 193 20.85 16.24 1.51
N VAL A 194 21.22 15.06 1.98
CA VAL A 194 20.61 14.38 3.12
C VAL A 194 21.67 14.14 4.18
N GLY A 195 21.52 14.78 5.33
CA GLY A 195 22.39 14.64 6.50
C GLY A 195 22.28 13.27 7.17
N ALA A 196 23.21 12.99 8.09
CA ALA A 196 23.21 11.79 8.94
C ALA A 196 22.68 12.06 10.36
N ASP A 197 21.90 13.10 10.49
CA ASP A 197 21.48 13.77 11.73
C ASP A 197 20.26 13.11 12.41
N THR A 198 19.61 12.16 11.75
CA THR A 198 18.46 11.44 12.32
C THR A 198 18.71 9.92 12.35
N PRO A 199 17.99 9.18 13.23
CA PRO A 199 18.09 7.72 13.30
C PRO A 199 17.85 7.04 11.95
N TYR A 200 16.92 7.55 11.14
CA TYR A 200 16.53 6.98 9.85
C TYR A 200 17.44 7.40 8.68
N THR A 201 18.37 8.33 8.87
CA THR A 201 19.34 8.74 7.83
C THR A 201 20.80 8.41 8.20
N ARG A 202 21.07 7.70 9.29
CA ARG A 202 22.43 7.39 9.75
C ARG A 202 23.28 6.65 8.72
N THR A 203 22.69 5.72 7.98
CA THR A 203 23.45 4.89 7.02
C THR A 203 23.59 5.58 5.66
N ARG A 204 24.67 5.29 4.94
CA ARG A 204 24.88 5.78 3.57
C ARG A 204 23.76 5.30 2.61
N THR A 205 23.28 4.09 2.80
CA THR A 205 22.17 3.51 2.02
C THR A 205 20.89 4.29 2.26
N ALA A 206 20.52 4.54 3.52
CA ALA A 206 19.33 5.32 3.87
C ALA A 206 19.40 6.73 3.26
N ARG A 207 20.50 7.47 3.44
CA ARG A 207 20.65 8.81 2.85
C ARG A 207 20.51 8.81 1.33
N ARG A 208 21.00 7.75 0.65
CA ARG A 208 20.87 7.61 -0.79
C ARG A 208 19.40 7.43 -1.20
N MET A 209 18.65 6.61 -0.47
CA MET A 209 17.24 6.37 -0.75
C MET A 209 16.36 7.57 -0.38
N TRP A 210 16.65 8.26 0.70
CA TRP A 210 16.01 9.55 1.02
C TRP A 210 16.25 10.60 -0.07
N ARG A 211 17.45 10.64 -0.65
CA ARG A 211 17.73 11.51 -1.80
C ARG A 211 16.90 11.15 -3.02
N VAL A 212 16.63 9.86 -3.27
CA VAL A 212 15.73 9.39 -4.32
C VAL A 212 14.31 9.90 -4.07
N MET A 213 13.76 9.69 -2.86
CA MET A 213 12.42 10.17 -2.49
C MET A 213 12.27 11.69 -2.66
N LEU A 214 13.23 12.46 -2.17
CA LEU A 214 13.20 13.92 -2.30
C LEU A 214 13.32 14.40 -3.77
N ALA A 215 14.08 13.68 -4.60
CA ALA A 215 14.19 13.99 -6.02
C ALA A 215 12.88 13.70 -6.76
N GLN A 216 12.20 12.62 -6.40
CA GLN A 216 10.91 12.26 -6.99
C GLN A 216 9.81 13.23 -6.54
N SER A 217 9.79 13.62 -5.26
CA SER A 217 8.91 14.70 -4.78
C SER A 217 9.07 15.96 -5.61
N ARG A 218 10.31 16.40 -5.83
CA ARG A 218 10.62 17.62 -6.60
C ARG A 218 10.20 17.53 -8.08
N ALA A 219 10.09 16.31 -8.61
CA ALA A 219 9.65 16.06 -9.98
C ALA A 219 8.10 15.99 -10.12
N SER A 220 7.37 16.18 -9.03
CA SER A 220 5.93 16.17 -8.96
C SER A 220 5.39 17.53 -8.55
N ASP A 221 4.14 17.83 -8.89
CA ASP A 221 3.47 19.09 -8.55
C ASP A 221 2.86 19.07 -7.14
N HIS A 222 2.49 17.86 -6.67
CA HIS A 222 1.98 17.63 -5.32
C HIS A 222 2.38 16.24 -4.81
N VAL A 223 2.67 16.13 -3.53
CA VAL A 223 3.01 14.86 -2.85
C VAL A 223 1.91 14.52 -1.85
N LEU A 224 1.46 13.28 -1.89
CA LEU A 224 0.55 12.71 -0.91
C LEU A 224 1.26 11.68 -0.06
N VAL A 225 0.95 11.63 1.21
CA VAL A 225 1.43 10.61 2.15
C VAL A 225 0.27 10.13 3.02
N PRO A 226 0.26 8.86 3.45
CA PRO A 226 -0.86 8.33 4.22
C PRO A 226 -0.84 8.70 5.70
N SER A 227 0.20 9.40 6.17
CA SER A 227 0.38 9.67 7.60
C SER A 227 1.10 11.00 7.86
N ARG A 228 0.76 11.64 8.98
CA ARG A 228 1.38 12.90 9.40
C ARG A 228 2.85 12.73 9.75
N HIS A 229 3.21 11.70 10.51
CA HIS A 229 4.61 11.44 10.86
C HIS A 229 5.52 11.29 9.65
N PHE A 230 5.00 10.78 8.52
CA PHE A 230 5.79 10.68 7.29
C PHE A 230 5.84 12.02 6.55
N ALA A 231 4.76 12.80 6.55
CA ALA A 231 4.79 14.18 6.05
C ALA A 231 5.85 15.01 6.77
N ASP A 232 5.85 14.96 8.11
CA ASP A 232 6.81 15.68 8.95
C ASP A 232 8.26 15.28 8.63
N LYS A 233 8.54 13.97 8.46
CA LYS A 233 9.86 13.49 8.04
C LYS A 233 10.28 14.02 6.67
N LEU A 234 9.37 14.16 5.71
CA LEU A 234 9.66 14.74 4.39
C LEU A 234 9.95 16.24 4.50
N VAL A 235 9.16 16.97 5.27
CA VAL A 235 9.36 18.40 5.54
C VAL A 235 10.70 18.63 6.23
N ASP A 236 11.03 17.87 7.26
CA ASP A 236 12.32 17.93 7.97
C ASP A 236 13.50 17.65 7.05
N ARG A 237 13.32 16.85 6.01
CA ARG A 237 14.34 16.57 4.98
C ARG A 237 14.37 17.59 3.86
N GLY A 238 13.55 18.64 3.93
CA GLY A 238 13.60 19.79 3.00
C GLY A 238 12.84 19.56 1.71
N VAL A 239 11.77 18.76 1.73
CA VAL A 239 10.83 18.71 0.62
C VAL A 239 10.24 20.11 0.40
N ARG A 240 10.18 20.56 -0.87
CA ARG A 240 9.65 21.88 -1.24
C ARG A 240 8.32 21.79 -1.99
N THR A 241 8.05 20.65 -2.59
CA THR A 241 6.76 20.34 -3.21
C THR A 241 5.69 20.34 -2.14
N PRO A 242 4.49 20.89 -2.38
CA PRO A 242 3.38 20.79 -1.44
C PRO A 242 3.14 19.33 -1.03
N VAL A 243 2.98 19.10 0.28
CA VAL A 243 2.73 17.79 0.87
C VAL A 243 1.38 17.84 1.58
N SER A 244 0.49 16.91 1.27
CA SER A 244 -0.76 16.70 2.00
C SER A 244 -0.83 15.28 2.57
N VAL A 245 -1.44 15.17 3.73
CA VAL A 245 -1.76 13.86 4.32
C VAL A 245 -3.11 13.43 3.77
N LEU A 246 -3.12 12.35 3.01
CA LEU A 246 -4.33 11.68 2.57
C LEU A 246 -4.27 10.24 3.11
N THR A 247 -5.04 9.98 4.14
CA THR A 247 -5.09 8.66 4.77
C THR A 247 -5.62 7.62 3.77
N ASN A 248 -5.03 6.43 3.79
CA ASN A 248 -5.63 5.30 3.10
C ASN A 248 -7.03 5.07 3.68
N GLY A 249 -7.96 4.72 2.82
CA GLY A 249 -9.31 4.38 3.25
C GLY A 249 -9.63 2.92 2.99
N ILE A 250 -10.72 2.46 3.57
CA ILE A 250 -11.32 1.16 3.26
C ILE A 250 -12.50 1.42 2.33
N GLU A 251 -12.58 0.63 1.27
CA GLU A 251 -13.67 0.71 0.30
C GLU A 251 -15.03 0.49 0.97
N PRO A 252 -16.08 1.22 0.57
CA PRO A 252 -17.43 1.03 1.10
C PRO A 252 -17.89 -0.43 1.01
N ALA A 253 -17.65 -1.11 -0.11
CA ALA A 253 -18.00 -2.53 -0.28
C ALA A 253 -17.31 -3.46 0.72
N VAL A 254 -16.06 -3.17 1.10
CA VAL A 254 -15.33 -3.90 2.14
C VAL A 254 -15.91 -3.59 3.53
N LEU A 255 -16.25 -2.31 3.79
CA LEU A 255 -16.90 -1.92 5.05
C LEU A 255 -18.28 -2.56 5.21
N ASP A 256 -19.04 -2.68 4.12
CA ASP A 256 -20.35 -3.35 4.09
C ASP A 256 -20.19 -4.86 4.34
N ALA A 257 -19.22 -5.51 3.70
CA ALA A 257 -18.89 -6.92 3.91
C ALA A 257 -18.39 -7.21 5.33
N LEU A 258 -17.68 -6.25 5.95
CA LEU A 258 -17.30 -6.31 7.35
C LEU A 258 -18.51 -6.24 8.27
N GLY A 259 -19.60 -5.59 7.84
CA GLY A 259 -20.75 -5.31 8.69
C GLY A 259 -20.39 -4.33 9.82
N PRO A 260 -21.26 -4.14 10.82
CA PRO A 260 -21.01 -3.19 11.90
C PRO A 260 -19.81 -3.61 12.75
N ALA A 261 -19.04 -2.61 13.20
CA ALA A 261 -18.02 -2.85 14.22
C ALA A 261 -18.68 -3.34 15.51
N ARG A 262 -18.01 -4.26 16.20
CA ARG A 262 -18.52 -4.84 17.43
C ARG A 262 -17.54 -4.63 18.56
N GLU A 263 -18.06 -4.26 19.73
CA GLU A 263 -17.28 -4.21 20.95
C GLU A 263 -16.74 -5.60 21.30
N ARG A 264 -15.45 -5.67 21.63
CA ARG A 264 -14.78 -6.90 22.05
C ARG A 264 -14.86 -6.98 23.58
N THR A 265 -15.35 -8.12 24.05
CA THR A 265 -15.33 -8.48 25.44
C THR A 265 -14.62 -9.82 25.60
N ARG A 266 -13.92 -10.04 26.68
CA ARG A 266 -13.29 -11.32 27.01
C ARG A 266 -13.67 -11.71 28.43
N GLN A 267 -14.15 -12.93 28.62
CA GLN A 267 -14.35 -13.46 29.95
C GLN A 267 -13.02 -13.84 30.58
N PRO A 268 -12.87 -13.79 31.91
CA PRO A 268 -11.59 -14.06 32.58
C PRO A 268 -11.00 -15.44 32.27
N ASP A 269 -11.82 -16.44 32.07
CA ASP A 269 -11.46 -17.83 31.73
C ASP A 269 -11.37 -18.11 30.21
N GLU A 270 -11.75 -17.14 29.38
CA GLU A 270 -11.65 -17.26 27.94
C GLU A 270 -10.19 -17.04 27.46
N PRO A 271 -9.68 -17.86 26.51
CA PRO A 271 -8.37 -17.64 25.90
C PRO A 271 -8.23 -16.25 25.28
N LEU A 272 -7.16 -15.53 25.61
CA LEU A 272 -6.82 -14.29 24.90
C LEU A 272 -6.35 -14.62 23.48
N ARG A 273 -7.12 -14.19 22.46
CA ARG A 273 -6.81 -14.42 21.04
C ARG A 273 -6.04 -13.26 20.45
N VAL A 274 -4.76 -13.48 20.17
CA VAL A 274 -3.85 -12.53 19.55
C VAL A 274 -3.76 -12.84 18.07
N LEU A 275 -3.92 -11.83 17.23
CA LEU A 275 -3.82 -11.95 15.77
C LEU A 275 -2.64 -11.14 15.25
N TRP A 276 -1.92 -11.68 14.30
CA TRP A 276 -0.96 -10.97 13.47
C TRP A 276 -1.25 -11.24 12.00
N VAL A 277 -1.26 -10.19 11.19
CA VAL A 277 -1.54 -10.29 9.74
C VAL A 277 -0.52 -9.47 8.97
N GLY A 278 0.10 -10.08 7.99
CA GLY A 278 1.02 -9.37 7.11
C GLY A 278 1.95 -10.28 6.33
N ARG A 279 2.78 -9.68 5.49
CA ARG A 279 3.85 -10.40 4.81
C ARG A 279 4.91 -10.86 5.83
N LEU A 280 5.30 -12.12 5.78
CA LEU A 280 6.39 -12.64 6.60
C LEU A 280 7.74 -12.17 6.05
N SER A 281 8.10 -10.93 6.38
CA SER A 281 9.31 -10.26 5.88
C SER A 281 10.02 -9.50 7.01
N PRO A 282 11.36 -9.27 6.89
CA PRO A 282 12.17 -8.71 7.97
C PRO A 282 11.67 -7.35 8.49
N GLU A 283 11.11 -6.50 7.63
CA GLU A 283 10.60 -5.18 8.02
C GLU A 283 9.30 -5.25 8.83
N LYS A 284 8.51 -6.33 8.67
CA LYS A 284 7.29 -6.58 9.46
C LYS A 284 7.58 -7.26 10.79
N ARG A 285 8.77 -7.81 10.96
CA ARG A 285 9.31 -8.38 12.21
C ARG A 285 8.40 -9.46 12.87
N PRO A 286 7.81 -10.41 12.11
CA PRO A 286 6.94 -11.44 12.69
C PRO A 286 7.67 -12.29 13.74
N GLU A 287 9.00 -12.46 13.63
CA GLU A 287 9.83 -13.19 14.58
C GLU A 287 9.81 -12.56 15.99
N VAL A 288 9.61 -11.25 16.10
CA VAL A 288 9.53 -10.56 17.41
C VAL A 288 8.26 -10.98 18.15
N LEU A 289 7.11 -11.05 17.46
CA LEU A 289 5.89 -11.57 18.05
C LEU A 289 6.03 -13.04 18.45
N VAL A 290 6.59 -13.88 17.56
CA VAL A 290 6.75 -15.31 17.84
C VAL A 290 7.67 -15.54 19.02
N ALA A 291 8.73 -14.76 19.17
CA ALA A 291 9.59 -14.79 20.36
C ALA A 291 8.82 -14.37 21.63
N ALA A 292 8.03 -13.30 21.55
CA ALA A 292 7.20 -12.82 22.65
C ALA A 292 6.16 -13.87 23.10
N ALA A 293 5.55 -14.56 22.15
CA ALA A 293 4.46 -15.51 22.41
C ALA A 293 4.85 -16.64 23.36
N ARG A 294 6.14 -17.01 23.41
CA ARG A 294 6.64 -18.02 24.36
C ARG A 294 6.53 -17.60 25.83
N SER A 295 6.39 -16.31 26.10
CA SER A 295 6.30 -15.74 27.44
C SER A 295 4.91 -15.13 27.72
N PHE A 296 3.93 -15.38 26.88
CA PHE A 296 2.56 -14.93 27.11
C PHE A 296 1.91 -15.71 28.27
N PRO A 297 0.91 -15.11 28.94
CA PRO A 297 0.15 -15.79 29.96
C PRO A 297 -0.47 -17.10 29.45
N PRO A 298 -0.61 -18.12 30.30
CA PRO A 298 -1.31 -19.36 29.94
C PRO A 298 -2.70 -19.09 29.38
N GLY A 299 -3.14 -19.89 28.41
CA GLY A 299 -4.41 -19.68 27.73
C GLY A 299 -4.40 -18.61 26.64
N THR A 300 -3.26 -17.97 26.34
CA THR A 300 -3.14 -17.09 25.17
C THR A 300 -2.93 -17.91 23.91
N VAL A 301 -3.71 -17.61 22.86
CA VAL A 301 -3.62 -18.23 21.52
C VAL A 301 -3.14 -17.18 20.52
N VAL A 302 -2.20 -17.52 19.66
CA VAL A 302 -1.62 -16.60 18.68
C VAL A 302 -1.82 -17.15 17.27
N ASP A 303 -2.55 -16.42 16.46
CA ASP A 303 -2.75 -16.71 15.03
C ASP A 303 -1.90 -15.77 14.18
N VAL A 304 -1.09 -16.33 13.26
CA VAL A 304 -0.24 -15.58 12.33
C VAL A 304 -0.68 -15.90 10.90
N LEU A 305 -1.17 -14.87 10.20
CA LEU A 305 -1.66 -14.96 8.82
C LEU A 305 -0.69 -14.25 7.87
N GLY A 306 -0.33 -14.94 6.82
CA GLY A 306 0.52 -14.43 5.75
C GLY A 306 1.66 -15.36 5.37
N ASP A 307 2.37 -14.97 4.32
CA ASP A 307 3.51 -15.71 3.78
C ASP A 307 4.64 -14.74 3.40
N GLY A 308 5.81 -15.25 3.11
CA GLY A 308 6.94 -14.43 2.67
C GLY A 308 8.29 -15.06 2.96
N VAL A 309 9.34 -14.31 2.65
CA VAL A 309 10.74 -14.78 2.70
C VAL A 309 11.18 -15.25 4.09
N SER A 310 10.56 -14.74 5.16
CA SER A 310 10.87 -15.13 6.55
C SER A 310 10.11 -16.38 7.03
N ARG A 311 9.22 -16.98 6.21
CA ARG A 311 8.35 -18.10 6.63
C ARG A 311 9.09 -19.22 7.34
N ALA A 312 10.19 -19.69 6.75
CA ALA A 312 10.96 -20.82 7.31
C ALA A 312 11.58 -20.47 8.68
N ALA A 313 12.06 -19.24 8.85
CA ALA A 313 12.61 -18.76 10.13
C ALA A 313 11.52 -18.62 11.19
N VAL A 314 10.39 -18.03 10.82
CA VAL A 314 9.21 -17.85 11.70
C VAL A 314 8.64 -19.21 12.12
N ALA A 315 8.52 -20.17 11.20
CA ALA A 315 8.04 -21.52 11.50
C ALA A 315 8.95 -22.25 12.50
N ARG A 316 10.27 -22.16 12.34
CA ARG A 316 11.22 -22.73 13.31
C ARG A 316 11.10 -22.07 14.68
N ALA A 317 10.94 -20.75 14.73
CA ALA A 317 10.78 -20.02 15.98
C ALA A 317 9.42 -20.32 16.67
N ALA A 318 8.37 -20.58 15.91
CA ALA A 318 7.03 -20.90 16.41
C ALA A 318 6.91 -22.33 16.98
N ALA A 319 7.79 -23.24 16.58
CA ALA A 319 7.70 -24.65 16.96
C ALA A 319 7.65 -24.85 18.48
N GLY A 320 6.64 -25.60 18.94
CA GLY A 320 6.43 -25.89 20.37
C GLY A 320 5.89 -24.73 21.20
N GLY A 321 5.49 -23.62 20.57
CA GLY A 321 4.86 -22.47 21.22
C GLY A 321 3.35 -22.37 20.93
N PRO A 322 2.67 -21.34 21.48
CA PRO A 322 1.23 -21.13 21.32
C PRO A 322 0.86 -20.46 19.97
N VAL A 323 1.71 -20.58 18.94
CA VAL A 323 1.57 -19.86 17.67
C VAL A 323 1.13 -20.81 16.57
N THR A 324 0.03 -20.47 15.91
CA THR A 324 -0.48 -21.16 14.70
C THR A 324 -0.17 -20.31 13.46
N LEU A 325 0.56 -20.90 12.49
CA LEU A 325 0.87 -20.26 11.21
C LEU A 325 -0.13 -20.72 10.14
N HIS A 326 -0.94 -19.80 9.62
CA HIS A 326 -1.98 -20.12 8.63
C HIS A 326 -1.48 -20.03 7.18
N GLY A 327 -0.32 -19.40 6.94
CA GLY A 327 0.18 -19.13 5.59
C GLY A 327 -0.63 -18.04 4.88
N SER A 328 -0.51 -18.01 3.55
CA SER A 328 -1.28 -17.09 2.71
C SER A 328 -2.78 -17.35 2.89
N THR A 329 -3.51 -16.33 3.30
CA THR A 329 -4.91 -16.43 3.71
C THR A 329 -5.76 -15.47 2.86
N PRO A 330 -6.85 -15.95 2.22
CA PRO A 330 -7.74 -15.07 1.47
C PRO A 330 -8.33 -13.96 2.35
N HIS A 331 -8.46 -12.75 1.79
CA HIS A 331 -8.88 -11.55 2.52
C HIS A 331 -10.21 -11.72 3.30
N PRO A 332 -11.27 -12.35 2.75
CA PRO A 332 -12.49 -12.60 3.53
C PRO A 332 -12.24 -13.42 4.80
N ARG A 333 -11.31 -14.39 4.74
CA ARG A 333 -10.94 -15.19 5.91
C ARG A 333 -10.11 -14.40 6.92
N VAL A 334 -9.26 -13.48 6.45
CA VAL A 334 -8.54 -12.54 7.34
C VAL A 334 -9.56 -11.74 8.15
N LEU A 335 -10.55 -11.15 7.48
CA LEU A 335 -11.61 -10.37 8.13
C LEU A 335 -12.44 -11.20 9.12
N GLU A 336 -12.73 -12.46 8.80
CA GLU A 336 -13.39 -13.38 9.72
C GLU A 336 -12.54 -13.62 10.99
N MET A 337 -11.23 -13.84 10.82
CA MET A 337 -10.33 -14.05 11.96
C MET A 337 -10.16 -12.78 12.79
N MET A 338 -10.14 -11.58 12.18
CA MET A 338 -10.19 -10.31 12.91
C MET A 338 -11.45 -10.19 13.78
N ARG A 339 -12.60 -10.65 13.30
CA ARG A 339 -13.85 -10.64 14.11
C ARG A 339 -13.79 -11.54 15.34
N ARG A 340 -12.98 -12.60 15.30
CA ARG A 340 -12.82 -13.57 16.40
C ARG A 340 -11.67 -13.24 17.34
N ALA A 341 -10.73 -12.39 16.91
CA ALA A 341 -9.59 -11.97 17.71
C ALA A 341 -10.00 -10.96 18.78
N HIS A 342 -9.22 -10.90 19.85
CA HIS A 342 -9.34 -9.91 20.90
C HIS A 342 -8.39 -8.72 20.70
N VAL A 343 -7.24 -8.96 20.07
CA VAL A 343 -6.24 -7.94 19.80
C VAL A 343 -5.43 -8.25 18.55
N LEU A 344 -5.16 -7.23 17.73
CA LEU A 344 -4.18 -7.28 16.64
C LEU A 344 -2.82 -6.82 17.18
N VAL A 345 -1.74 -7.51 16.81
CA VAL A 345 -0.37 -7.06 17.08
C VAL A 345 0.31 -6.64 15.77
N SER A 346 0.81 -5.42 15.72
CA SER A 346 1.72 -4.91 14.69
C SER A 346 3.13 -4.84 15.27
N SER A 347 4.00 -5.76 14.86
CA SER A 347 5.39 -5.84 15.31
C SER A 347 6.36 -4.99 14.48
N SER A 348 5.88 -4.36 13.43
CA SER A 348 6.64 -3.41 12.59
C SER A 348 7.20 -2.24 13.39
N SER A 349 8.37 -1.74 13.02
CA SER A 349 8.97 -0.55 13.64
C SER A 349 9.84 0.22 12.65
N GLY A 350 9.57 1.51 12.49
CA GLY A 350 10.27 2.42 11.61
C GLY A 350 10.08 2.15 10.11
N PHE A 351 9.02 1.45 9.73
CA PHE A 351 8.77 1.04 8.35
C PHE A 351 7.40 1.46 7.83
N ASP A 352 6.33 1.00 8.47
CA ASP A 352 4.97 1.29 8.03
C ASP A 352 4.60 2.75 8.27
N ASN A 353 3.86 3.32 7.33
CA ASN A 353 3.28 4.65 7.50
C ASN A 353 1.82 4.55 7.92
N GLN A 354 1.02 3.75 7.22
CA GLN A 354 -0.38 3.46 7.57
C GLN A 354 -0.75 2.07 7.05
N PRO A 355 -0.54 1.01 7.85
CA PRO A 355 -0.83 -0.35 7.44
C PRO A 355 -2.34 -0.57 7.27
N MET A 356 -2.78 -1.07 6.12
CA MET A 356 -4.20 -1.39 5.85
C MET A 356 -4.80 -2.31 6.91
N VAL A 357 -4.04 -3.29 7.39
CA VAL A 357 -4.48 -4.22 8.44
C VAL A 357 -4.88 -3.52 9.75
N MET A 358 -4.26 -2.38 10.07
CA MET A 358 -4.65 -1.59 11.25
C MET A 358 -5.95 -0.83 10.99
N LEU A 359 -6.18 -0.32 9.78
CA LEU A 359 -7.46 0.29 9.40
C LEU A 359 -8.60 -0.75 9.43
N GLU A 360 -8.34 -1.96 8.96
CA GLU A 360 -9.29 -3.08 9.03
C GLU A 360 -9.60 -3.48 10.48
N ALA A 361 -8.59 -3.45 11.36
CA ALA A 361 -8.79 -3.66 12.79
C ALA A 361 -9.69 -2.58 13.40
N VAL A 362 -9.44 -1.30 13.09
CA VAL A 362 -10.30 -0.19 13.50
C VAL A 362 -11.72 -0.38 12.98
N ALA A 363 -11.89 -0.72 11.69
CA ALA A 363 -13.19 -0.96 11.09
C ALA A 363 -13.99 -2.08 11.76
N THR A 364 -13.31 -3.07 12.34
CA THR A 364 -13.95 -4.19 13.03
C THR A 364 -14.11 -3.99 14.54
N GLY A 365 -13.57 -2.91 15.10
CA GLY A 365 -13.51 -2.68 16.55
C GLY A 365 -12.46 -3.55 17.27
N LEU A 366 -11.41 -4.01 16.57
CA LEU A 366 -10.35 -4.85 17.10
C LEU A 366 -9.21 -4.00 17.65
N PRO A 367 -8.94 -3.97 18.96
CA PRO A 367 -7.83 -3.25 19.58
C PRO A 367 -6.48 -3.60 18.96
N VAL A 368 -5.58 -2.61 18.90
CA VAL A 368 -4.28 -2.77 18.24
C VAL A 368 -3.14 -2.54 19.25
N VAL A 369 -2.25 -3.52 19.35
CA VAL A 369 -0.93 -3.38 19.99
C VAL A 369 0.10 -3.10 18.90
N HIS A 370 0.87 -2.04 19.01
CA HIS A 370 1.88 -1.69 18.01
C HIS A 370 3.23 -1.33 18.64
N CYS A 371 4.30 -1.82 18.00
CA CYS A 371 5.69 -1.59 18.43
C CYS A 371 6.24 -0.23 17.98
N ASP A 372 5.65 0.39 16.97
CA ASP A 372 6.09 1.67 16.42
C ASP A 372 5.26 2.81 17.03
N PRO A 373 5.87 3.75 17.77
CA PRO A 373 5.13 4.92 18.27
C PRO A 373 4.52 5.78 17.16
N ASP A 374 5.16 5.83 15.97
CA ASP A 374 4.65 6.58 14.83
C ASP A 374 3.28 6.06 14.35
N LEU A 375 2.96 4.79 14.59
CA LEU A 375 1.68 4.19 14.24
C LEU A 375 0.53 4.52 15.21
N ALA A 376 0.80 5.23 16.31
CA ALA A 376 -0.25 5.67 17.24
C ALA A 376 -1.30 6.55 16.53
N GLU A 377 -0.90 7.35 15.53
CA GLU A 377 -1.83 8.20 14.77
C GLU A 377 -2.81 7.43 13.87
N VAL A 378 -2.48 6.17 13.52
CA VAL A 378 -3.34 5.30 12.70
C VAL A 378 -4.53 4.80 13.50
N VAL A 379 -4.37 4.65 14.80
CA VAL A 379 -5.38 4.12 15.71
C VAL A 379 -6.05 5.27 16.44
N PRO A 380 -7.38 5.39 16.41
CA PRO A 380 -8.09 6.40 17.20
C PRO A 380 -7.72 6.36 18.68
N ASP A 381 -7.75 7.53 19.32
CA ASP A 381 -7.39 7.68 20.72
C ASP A 381 -8.15 6.68 21.61
N GLY A 382 -7.40 6.00 22.47
CA GLY A 382 -7.91 4.96 23.35
C GLY A 382 -8.13 3.59 22.68
N GLY A 383 -7.99 3.46 21.36
CA GLY A 383 -8.22 2.20 20.65
C GLY A 383 -6.98 1.32 20.50
N GLY A 384 -5.81 1.79 20.89
CA GLY A 384 -4.53 1.09 20.71
C GLY A 384 -3.60 1.20 21.91
N PHE A 385 -2.58 0.36 21.89
CA PHE A 385 -1.55 0.25 22.92
C PHE A 385 -0.17 0.29 22.26
N THR A 386 0.59 1.35 22.52
CA THR A 386 2.01 1.40 22.15
C THR A 386 2.80 0.55 23.13
N THR A 387 3.63 -0.37 22.64
CA THR A 387 4.49 -1.16 23.53
C THR A 387 5.57 -0.30 24.20
N PRO A 388 5.92 -0.55 25.47
CA PRO A 388 6.96 0.21 26.18
C PRO A 388 8.32 0.20 25.48
N THR A 389 8.63 -0.91 24.84
CA THR A 389 9.82 -1.09 24.00
C THR A 389 9.42 -1.79 22.69
N PRO A 390 10.08 -1.49 21.56
CA PRO A 390 9.70 -2.04 20.25
C PRO A 390 10.27 -3.47 20.02
N ASP A 391 10.22 -4.33 21.04
CA ASP A 391 10.78 -5.67 21.04
C ASP A 391 9.83 -6.70 21.67
N ALA A 392 10.29 -7.94 21.80
CA ALA A 392 9.50 -9.02 22.38
C ALA A 392 9.11 -8.72 23.85
N ALA A 393 9.96 -8.07 24.62
CA ALA A 393 9.66 -7.75 26.01
C ALA A 393 8.51 -6.74 26.13
N GLY A 394 8.51 -5.71 25.28
CA GLY A 394 7.43 -4.74 25.20
C GLY A 394 6.09 -5.37 24.80
N ILE A 395 6.11 -6.27 23.81
CA ILE A 395 4.88 -7.02 23.42
C ILE A 395 4.40 -7.88 24.60
N VAL A 396 5.28 -8.61 25.27
CA VAL A 396 4.92 -9.44 26.45
C VAL A 396 4.28 -8.59 27.55
N ALA A 397 4.88 -7.44 27.88
CA ALA A 397 4.34 -6.55 28.90
C ALA A 397 2.93 -6.08 28.57
N THR A 398 2.68 -5.67 27.30
CA THR A 398 1.38 -5.18 26.87
C THR A 398 0.34 -6.31 26.80
N ILE A 399 0.70 -7.48 26.27
CA ILE A 399 -0.22 -8.63 26.21
C ILE A 399 -0.57 -9.13 27.61
N ARG A 400 0.38 -9.12 28.56
CA ARG A 400 0.11 -9.47 29.95
C ARG A 400 -0.87 -8.48 30.59
N HIS A 401 -0.67 -7.18 30.39
CA HIS A 401 -1.62 -6.16 30.85
C HIS A 401 -3.04 -6.43 30.33
N LEU A 402 -3.20 -6.70 29.02
CA LEU A 402 -4.51 -6.98 28.42
C LEU A 402 -5.11 -8.33 28.87
N HIS A 403 -4.26 -9.27 29.23
CA HIS A 403 -4.71 -10.55 29.79
C HIS A 403 -5.27 -10.34 31.20
N ASP A 404 -4.58 -9.57 32.02
CA ASP A 404 -4.91 -9.34 33.44
C ASP A 404 -6.02 -8.29 33.61
N ASP A 405 -6.21 -7.39 32.62
CA ASP A 405 -7.25 -6.36 32.61
C ASP A 405 -8.14 -6.45 31.34
N PRO A 406 -9.13 -7.34 31.31
CA PRO A 406 -10.09 -7.41 30.21
C PRO A 406 -10.91 -6.12 30.00
N ALA A 407 -11.04 -5.27 31.05
CA ALA A 407 -11.77 -4.02 30.94
C ALA A 407 -11.02 -3.01 30.07
N ALA A 408 -9.68 -2.96 30.12
CA ALA A 408 -8.86 -2.14 29.25
C ALA A 408 -9.05 -2.52 27.78
N LEU A 409 -9.10 -3.83 27.46
CA LEU A 409 -9.38 -4.34 26.11
C LEU A 409 -10.77 -3.91 25.62
N THR A 410 -11.79 -4.04 26.47
CA THR A 410 -13.18 -3.66 26.14
C THR A 410 -13.28 -2.14 25.92
N ALA A 411 -12.63 -1.32 26.75
CA ALA A 411 -12.61 0.12 26.59
C ALA A 411 -11.97 0.53 25.27
N ALA A 412 -10.84 -0.09 24.91
CA ALA A 412 -10.16 0.16 23.64
C ALA A 412 -11.05 -0.22 22.43
N SER A 413 -11.70 -1.39 22.48
CA SER A 413 -12.63 -1.78 21.44
C SER A 413 -13.79 -0.80 21.26
N ARG A 414 -14.36 -0.32 22.39
CA ARG A 414 -15.43 0.68 22.36
C ARG A 414 -15.01 1.99 21.69
N ALA A 415 -13.80 2.45 21.96
CA ALA A 415 -13.25 3.64 21.31
C ALA A 415 -13.14 3.46 19.78
N LEU A 416 -12.72 2.27 19.31
CA LEU A 416 -12.64 1.95 17.90
C LEU A 416 -14.02 1.86 17.24
N VAL A 417 -15.00 1.25 17.90
CA VAL A 417 -16.38 1.19 17.40
C VAL A 417 -16.95 2.59 17.17
N ALA A 418 -16.72 3.50 18.12
CA ALA A 418 -17.15 4.91 18.01
C ALA A 418 -16.44 5.67 16.88
N ALA A 419 -15.19 5.28 16.53
CA ALA A 419 -14.37 5.96 15.55
C ALA A 419 -14.40 5.30 14.15
N ARG A 420 -15.25 4.29 13.91
CA ARG A 420 -15.26 3.50 12.66
C ARG A 420 -15.33 4.34 11.39
N GLY A 421 -16.10 5.42 11.36
CA GLY A 421 -16.23 6.29 10.19
C GLY A 421 -14.93 7.00 9.77
N ARG A 422 -13.88 6.99 10.62
CA ARG A 422 -12.59 7.61 10.27
C ARG A 422 -11.77 6.79 9.27
N VAL A 423 -12.13 5.52 9.02
CA VAL A 423 -11.41 4.64 8.09
C VAL A 423 -12.02 4.60 6.69
N GLU A 424 -13.06 5.37 6.42
CA GLU A 424 -13.67 5.45 5.09
C GLU A 424 -12.76 6.18 4.10
N GLN A 425 -12.78 5.72 2.85
CA GLN A 425 -12.03 6.35 1.76
C GLN A 425 -12.53 7.77 1.50
N ARG A 426 -11.62 8.76 1.52
CA ARG A 426 -11.93 10.18 1.35
C ARG A 426 -11.56 10.67 -0.04
N VAL A 427 -12.42 10.40 -1.01
CA VAL A 427 -12.17 10.73 -2.42
C VAL A 427 -12.22 12.23 -2.66
N ASP A 428 -13.08 12.95 -1.97
CA ASP A 428 -13.27 14.40 -2.15
C ASP A 428 -11.99 15.18 -1.89
N GLU A 429 -11.24 14.82 -0.83
CA GLU A 429 -9.95 15.46 -0.52
C GLU A 429 -8.92 15.24 -1.64
N LEU A 430 -8.92 14.07 -2.27
CA LEU A 430 -8.05 13.80 -3.40
C LEU A 430 -8.46 14.56 -4.65
N VAL A 431 -9.75 14.65 -4.92
CA VAL A 431 -10.31 15.43 -6.04
C VAL A 431 -9.94 16.91 -5.90
N ASP A 432 -9.97 17.45 -4.69
CA ASP A 432 -9.52 18.81 -4.40
C ASP A 432 -8.02 19.01 -4.71
N VAL A 433 -7.18 18.04 -4.38
CA VAL A 433 -5.76 18.07 -4.75
C VAL A 433 -5.61 18.04 -6.27
N TYR A 434 -6.31 17.18 -6.99
CA TYR A 434 -6.28 17.17 -8.46
C TYR A 434 -6.74 18.50 -9.06
N ALA A 435 -7.83 19.06 -8.55
CA ALA A 435 -8.30 20.37 -8.98
C ALA A 435 -7.27 21.49 -8.74
N SER A 436 -6.51 21.39 -7.65
CA SER A 436 -5.47 22.37 -7.32
C SER A 436 -4.30 22.38 -8.31
N VAL A 437 -3.86 21.20 -8.77
CA VAL A 437 -2.76 21.07 -9.73
C VAL A 437 -3.18 21.27 -11.18
N LEU A 438 -4.48 21.15 -11.48
CA LEU A 438 -5.05 21.45 -12.81
C LEU A 438 -5.27 22.94 -13.05
N ARG A 439 -5.35 23.74 -12.00
CA ARG A 439 -5.45 25.19 -12.13
C ARG A 439 -4.10 25.74 -12.61
N PRO A 440 -4.05 26.57 -13.69
CA PRO A 440 -2.80 27.21 -14.06
C PRO A 440 -2.31 28.03 -12.87
N SER A 441 -1.02 27.85 -12.50
CA SER A 441 -0.38 28.69 -11.49
C SER A 441 -0.60 30.14 -11.87
N ARG A 442 -1.32 30.90 -11.02
CA ARG A 442 -1.37 32.34 -11.15
C ARG A 442 0.05 32.83 -10.92
N THR A 443 0.78 33.05 -12.00
CA THR A 443 2.03 33.79 -11.97
C THR A 443 1.73 35.18 -11.43
N SER A 444 2.09 35.40 -10.18
CA SER A 444 2.20 36.73 -9.57
C SER A 444 3.54 37.34 -9.93
#